data_a9562e842793880284943e5fbc1feb07
#
_entry.id   a9562e842793880284943e5fbc1feb07
#
_cell.length_a   1.000
_cell.length_b   1.000
_cell.length_c   1.000
_cell.angle_alpha   90.00
_cell.angle_beta   90.00
_cell.angle_gamma   90.00
#
_symmetry.space_group_name_H-M   'P 1'
#
loop_
_entity.id
_entity.type
_entity.pdbx_description
1 polymer ?
#
loop_
_entity_poly.entity_id
_entity_poly.type
_entity_poly.pdbx_seq_one_letter_code
_entity_poly.pdbx_strand_id
1 'polypeptide(L)'
;MQKIKIVASCESGAKLAKFTINQATKINVTKTYTNIDQAADAPLVKQLFYLPFVKRVTIENNTIIVERFDILDWEEVITEVASQIEDYLNDGGSIIDEPKNMKKSPITIYAESTPNPSAMKFVANIKLTEQSISFESIDEAIDAPLVKALFNFSFVREVFLDENYISISKHDGTEWEEIVMDLRSFIKSYLENEKIILGSSFLKGEKKITSVSSDSLNKTEQEIIKVLDEYVKPAVASDGGNIIFDSYNKKEKLVKVLLQGACSGCPSSTFTLKNGIENILKEMLPGKVNLVEAVNG
;
A
#
# COMPACT_ATOMS: atom_id res chain seq x y z
N MET A 1 -16.22 11.09 -38.94
CA MET A 1 -15.25 10.19 -38.28
C MET A 1 -14.83 9.13 -39.29
N GLN A 2 -13.56 8.86 -39.44
CA GLN A 2 -13.09 7.74 -40.30
C GLN A 2 -13.53 6.42 -39.66
N LYS A 3 -14.13 5.53 -40.46
CA LYS A 3 -14.54 4.22 -39.99
C LYS A 3 -13.31 3.39 -39.60
N ILE A 4 -13.36 2.77 -38.43
CA ILE A 4 -12.34 1.82 -37.98
C ILE A 4 -12.44 0.60 -38.87
N LYS A 5 -11.29 0.10 -39.34
CA LYS A 5 -11.16 -1.17 -40.08
C LYS A 5 -10.17 -2.08 -39.40
N ILE A 6 -10.49 -3.36 -39.41
CA ILE A 6 -9.63 -4.39 -38.84
C ILE A 6 -8.99 -5.19 -39.95
N VAL A 7 -7.66 -5.30 -39.90
CA VAL A 7 -6.89 -6.20 -40.79
C VAL A 7 -6.55 -7.45 -39.97
N ALA A 8 -7.16 -8.57 -40.33
CA ALA A 8 -6.92 -9.85 -39.67
C ALA A 8 -5.88 -10.66 -40.44
N SER A 9 -5.02 -11.36 -39.74
CA SER A 9 -4.03 -12.26 -40.28
C SER A 9 -3.75 -13.45 -39.35
N CYS A 10 -3.61 -14.64 -39.91
CA CYS A 10 -3.14 -15.84 -39.24
C CYS A 10 -2.26 -16.65 -40.20
N GLU A 11 -1.37 -17.45 -39.66
CA GLU A 11 -0.67 -18.48 -40.44
C GLU A 11 -1.56 -19.74 -40.45
N SER A 12 -1.50 -20.49 -41.58
CA SER A 12 -2.31 -21.71 -41.70
C SER A 12 -2.03 -22.71 -40.59
N GLY A 13 -3.08 -23.20 -39.92
CA GLY A 13 -2.99 -24.09 -38.78
C GLY A 13 -2.46 -23.44 -37.49
N ALA A 14 -2.23 -22.12 -37.44
CA ALA A 14 -1.72 -21.42 -36.25
C ALA A 14 -2.80 -21.34 -35.17
N LYS A 15 -2.36 -21.35 -33.90
CA LYS A 15 -3.24 -21.09 -32.75
C LYS A 15 -3.51 -19.60 -32.51
N LEU A 16 -2.69 -18.74 -33.10
CA LEU A 16 -2.72 -17.28 -32.93
C LEU A 16 -3.27 -16.61 -34.19
N ALA A 17 -4.18 -15.66 -34.00
CA ALA A 17 -4.58 -14.70 -35.03
C ALA A 17 -4.30 -13.27 -34.53
N LYS A 18 -3.94 -12.38 -35.46
CA LYS A 18 -3.66 -10.97 -35.21
C LYS A 18 -4.72 -10.12 -35.89
N PHE A 19 -5.30 -9.19 -35.13
CA PHE A 19 -6.31 -8.24 -35.57
C PHE A 19 -5.73 -6.84 -35.40
N THR A 20 -5.30 -6.22 -36.48
CA THR A 20 -4.64 -4.91 -36.46
C THR A 20 -5.64 -3.81 -36.80
N ILE A 21 -5.70 -2.79 -35.97
CA ILE A 21 -6.59 -1.62 -36.13
C ILE A 21 -5.90 -0.61 -37.03
N ASN A 22 -6.61 -0.10 -38.03
CA ASN A 22 -6.08 0.85 -39.04
C ASN A 22 -5.84 2.28 -38.50
N GLN A 23 -6.21 2.55 -37.25
CA GLN A 23 -6.03 3.83 -36.60
C GLN A 23 -5.10 3.71 -35.40
N ALA A 24 -4.32 4.77 -35.11
CA ALA A 24 -3.50 4.79 -33.91
C ALA A 24 -4.38 4.73 -32.66
N THR A 25 -4.19 3.70 -31.84
CA THR A 25 -4.79 3.62 -30.51
C THR A 25 -3.89 4.35 -29.52
N LYS A 26 -4.47 4.91 -28.47
CA LYS A 26 -3.70 5.51 -27.36
C LYS A 26 -3.08 4.46 -26.42
N ILE A 27 -3.15 3.17 -26.81
CA ILE A 27 -2.69 2.06 -26.00
C ILE A 27 -1.20 1.88 -26.23
N ASN A 28 -0.38 2.22 -25.24
CA ASN A 28 1.09 2.07 -25.27
C ASN A 28 1.57 0.96 -24.29
N VAL A 29 0.72 -0.01 -23.97
CA VAL A 29 1.02 -1.10 -23.04
C VAL A 29 0.70 -2.44 -23.68
N THR A 30 1.57 -3.42 -23.45
CA THR A 30 1.27 -4.83 -23.74
C THR A 30 0.58 -5.46 -22.54
N LYS A 31 -0.64 -5.96 -22.72
CA LYS A 31 -1.43 -6.57 -21.67
C LYS A 31 -2.05 -7.89 -22.14
N THR A 32 -1.88 -8.93 -21.32
CA THR A 32 -2.36 -10.29 -21.64
C THR A 32 -3.41 -10.72 -20.64
N TYR A 33 -4.51 -11.31 -21.14
CA TYR A 33 -5.63 -11.82 -20.38
C TYR A 33 -5.80 -13.30 -20.68
N THR A 34 -6.01 -14.13 -19.66
CA THR A 34 -6.17 -15.58 -19.76
C THR A 34 -7.56 -16.07 -19.37
N ASN A 35 -8.40 -15.18 -18.82
CA ASN A 35 -9.80 -15.43 -18.51
C ASN A 35 -10.60 -14.12 -18.47
N ILE A 36 -11.92 -14.25 -18.42
CA ILE A 36 -12.85 -13.11 -18.44
C ILE A 36 -12.75 -12.24 -17.17
N ASP A 37 -12.39 -12.82 -16.03
CA ASP A 37 -12.33 -12.08 -14.76
C ASP A 37 -11.17 -11.09 -14.74
N GLN A 38 -10.06 -11.43 -15.42
CA GLN A 38 -8.92 -10.53 -15.59
C GLN A 38 -9.22 -9.35 -16.50
N ALA A 39 -10.24 -9.43 -17.36
CA ALA A 39 -10.61 -8.42 -18.34
C ALA A 39 -11.59 -7.37 -17.81
N ALA A 40 -11.60 -7.11 -16.48
CA ALA A 40 -12.51 -6.15 -15.86
C ALA A 40 -12.39 -4.73 -16.46
N ASP A 41 -11.19 -4.35 -16.87
CA ASP A 41 -10.84 -3.05 -17.47
C ASP A 41 -10.77 -3.09 -19.01
N ALA A 42 -11.11 -4.20 -19.64
CA ALA A 42 -10.99 -4.41 -21.08
C ALA A 42 -12.30 -4.94 -21.69
N PRO A 43 -13.30 -4.07 -21.93
CA PRO A 43 -14.62 -4.51 -22.39
C PRO A 43 -14.58 -5.30 -23.71
N LEU A 44 -13.74 -4.93 -24.67
CA LEU A 44 -13.57 -5.69 -25.91
C LEU A 44 -13.04 -7.11 -25.62
N VAL A 45 -12.08 -7.23 -24.71
CA VAL A 45 -11.51 -8.53 -24.33
C VAL A 45 -12.56 -9.41 -23.67
N LYS A 46 -13.44 -8.85 -22.84
CA LYS A 46 -14.60 -9.57 -22.30
C LYS A 46 -15.50 -10.12 -23.39
N GLN A 47 -15.79 -9.31 -24.41
CA GLN A 47 -16.58 -9.74 -25.56
C GLN A 47 -15.94 -10.93 -26.28
N LEU A 48 -14.62 -10.89 -26.48
CA LEU A 48 -13.89 -11.98 -27.12
C LEU A 48 -13.90 -13.26 -26.27
N PHE A 49 -13.85 -13.18 -24.95
CA PHE A 49 -13.97 -14.37 -24.08
C PHE A 49 -15.35 -15.02 -24.04
N TYR A 50 -16.40 -14.37 -24.56
CA TYR A 50 -17.68 -15.04 -24.78
C TYR A 50 -17.66 -16.01 -25.97
N LEU A 51 -16.63 -15.93 -26.83
CA LEU A 51 -16.41 -16.90 -27.89
C LEU A 51 -15.77 -18.15 -27.28
N PRO A 52 -16.39 -19.34 -27.40
CA PRO A 52 -15.99 -20.53 -26.65
C PRO A 52 -14.59 -21.08 -27.04
N PHE A 53 -14.09 -20.65 -28.17
CA PHE A 53 -12.77 -21.05 -28.68
C PHE A 53 -11.63 -20.12 -28.23
N VAL A 54 -11.90 -18.99 -27.61
CA VAL A 54 -10.88 -18.03 -27.17
C VAL A 54 -10.25 -18.49 -25.86
N LYS A 55 -8.93 -18.69 -25.90
CA LYS A 55 -8.11 -19.15 -24.78
C LYS A 55 -7.38 -18.01 -24.09
N ARG A 56 -6.85 -17.07 -24.88
CA ARG A 56 -6.04 -15.94 -24.40
C ARG A 56 -6.18 -14.77 -25.35
N VAL A 57 -6.19 -13.57 -24.82
CA VAL A 57 -6.17 -12.33 -25.58
C VAL A 57 -5.02 -11.46 -25.12
N THR A 58 -4.19 -10.98 -26.04
CA THR A 58 -3.11 -10.03 -25.77
C THR A 58 -3.37 -8.75 -26.58
N ILE A 59 -3.31 -7.63 -25.93
CA ILE A 59 -3.38 -6.31 -26.57
C ILE A 59 -1.96 -5.76 -26.63
N GLU A 60 -1.52 -5.39 -27.79
CA GLU A 60 -0.19 -4.80 -28.05
C GLU A 60 -0.32 -3.65 -29.01
N ASN A 61 -0.21 -2.41 -28.50
CA ASN A 61 -0.40 -1.19 -29.30
C ASN A 61 -1.74 -1.22 -30.09
N ASN A 62 -1.65 -1.27 -31.41
CA ASN A 62 -2.79 -1.30 -32.33
C ASN A 62 -3.25 -2.70 -32.70
N THR A 63 -2.70 -3.75 -32.07
CA THR A 63 -2.93 -5.14 -32.47
C THR A 63 -3.55 -5.92 -31.30
N ILE A 64 -4.60 -6.67 -31.60
CA ILE A 64 -5.22 -7.63 -30.71
C ILE A 64 -4.81 -9.02 -31.18
N ILE A 65 -4.12 -9.77 -30.33
CA ILE A 65 -3.64 -11.12 -30.62
C ILE A 65 -4.52 -12.08 -29.83
N VAL A 66 -5.19 -12.98 -30.53
CA VAL A 66 -6.11 -13.96 -29.92
C VAL A 66 -5.53 -15.37 -30.11
N GLU A 67 -5.37 -16.09 -28.99
CA GLU A 67 -5.04 -17.51 -28.98
C GLU A 67 -6.33 -18.32 -28.82
N ARG A 68 -6.49 -19.34 -29.69
CA ARG A 68 -7.63 -20.25 -29.65
C ARG A 68 -7.34 -21.57 -28.93
N PHE A 69 -8.37 -22.25 -28.46
CA PHE A 69 -8.32 -23.68 -28.18
C PHE A 69 -8.37 -24.49 -29.48
N ASP A 70 -7.92 -25.74 -29.46
CA ASP A 70 -7.96 -26.65 -30.62
C ASP A 70 -9.37 -27.21 -30.85
N ILE A 71 -10.36 -26.33 -31.05
CA ILE A 71 -11.77 -26.70 -31.26
C ILE A 71 -12.17 -26.45 -32.72
N LEU A 72 -11.54 -25.45 -33.37
CA LEU A 72 -11.80 -25.03 -34.76
C LEU A 72 -10.55 -24.32 -35.30
N ASP A 73 -10.46 -24.12 -36.63
CA ASP A 73 -9.36 -23.42 -37.26
C ASP A 73 -9.69 -21.95 -37.51
N TRP A 74 -8.64 -21.10 -37.47
CA TRP A 74 -8.83 -19.65 -37.67
C TRP A 74 -9.39 -19.31 -39.05
N GLU A 75 -9.05 -20.08 -40.08
CA GLU A 75 -9.56 -19.90 -41.43
C GLU A 75 -11.07 -19.91 -41.52
N GLU A 76 -11.75 -20.60 -40.59
CA GLU A 76 -13.22 -20.70 -40.55
C GLU A 76 -13.89 -19.46 -39.94
N VAL A 77 -13.22 -18.78 -38.97
CA VAL A 77 -13.87 -17.76 -38.15
C VAL A 77 -13.18 -16.40 -38.16
N ILE A 78 -11.98 -16.27 -38.70
CA ILE A 78 -11.16 -15.06 -38.60
C ILE A 78 -11.87 -13.82 -39.17
N THR A 79 -12.62 -13.97 -40.24
CA THR A 79 -13.34 -12.86 -40.91
C THR A 79 -14.52 -12.41 -40.02
N GLU A 80 -15.21 -13.35 -39.40
CA GLU A 80 -16.33 -13.05 -38.52
C GLU A 80 -15.87 -12.37 -37.22
N VAL A 81 -14.79 -12.85 -36.62
CA VAL A 81 -14.19 -12.21 -35.44
C VAL A 81 -13.69 -10.79 -35.77
N ALA A 82 -13.07 -10.60 -36.95
CA ALA A 82 -12.64 -9.29 -37.40
C ALA A 82 -13.82 -8.32 -37.55
N SER A 83 -14.93 -8.79 -38.17
CA SER A 83 -16.18 -7.98 -38.31
C SER A 83 -16.77 -7.64 -36.94
N GLN A 84 -16.82 -8.59 -36.02
CA GLN A 84 -17.32 -8.36 -34.68
C GLN A 84 -16.51 -7.31 -33.92
N ILE A 85 -15.17 -7.35 -34.00
CA ILE A 85 -14.29 -6.33 -33.42
C ILE A 85 -14.52 -4.98 -34.09
N GLU A 86 -14.64 -4.95 -35.43
CA GLU A 86 -14.87 -3.73 -36.22
C GLU A 86 -16.19 -3.08 -35.85
N ASP A 87 -17.28 -3.83 -35.80
CA ASP A 87 -18.61 -3.35 -35.44
C ASP A 87 -18.61 -2.81 -34.00
N TYR A 88 -18.08 -3.58 -33.04
CA TYR A 88 -17.97 -3.14 -31.66
C TYR A 88 -17.24 -1.80 -31.49
N LEU A 89 -16.11 -1.61 -32.20
CA LEU A 89 -15.32 -0.38 -32.11
C LEU A 89 -16.00 0.80 -32.84
N ASN A 90 -16.70 0.54 -33.94
CA ASN A 90 -17.46 1.56 -34.68
C ASN A 90 -18.72 2.01 -33.92
N ASP A 91 -19.30 1.15 -33.08
CA ASP A 91 -20.40 1.48 -32.15
C ASP A 91 -19.92 2.25 -30.92
N GLY A 92 -18.63 2.58 -30.84
CA GLY A 92 -18.05 3.36 -29.76
C GLY A 92 -17.56 2.54 -28.58
N GLY A 93 -17.43 1.22 -28.75
CA GLY A 93 -16.84 0.34 -27.75
C GLY A 93 -15.36 0.64 -27.49
N SER A 94 -14.90 0.44 -26.25
CA SER A 94 -13.50 0.65 -25.86
C SER A 94 -12.72 -0.68 -25.87
N ILE A 95 -11.46 -0.66 -26.26
CA ILE A 95 -10.56 -1.82 -26.22
C ILE A 95 -10.14 -2.08 -24.77
N ILE A 96 -9.59 -1.07 -24.17
CA ILE A 96 -9.29 -0.97 -22.74
C ILE A 96 -10.02 0.28 -22.28
N ASP A 97 -10.78 0.20 -21.25
CA ASP A 97 -11.26 1.40 -20.60
C ASP A 97 -10.01 2.15 -20.15
N GLU A 98 -9.78 3.36 -20.71
CA GLU A 98 -8.93 4.30 -19.99
C GLU A 98 -9.44 4.25 -18.56
N PRO A 99 -8.56 4.26 -17.53
CA PRO A 99 -9.05 4.29 -16.17
C PRO A 99 -9.97 5.52 -16.08
N LYS A 100 -11.21 5.36 -16.55
CA LYS A 100 -12.30 6.25 -16.22
C LYS A 100 -12.28 6.18 -14.73
N ASN A 101 -11.67 7.23 -14.09
CA ASN A 101 -11.87 7.42 -12.69
C ASN A 101 -12.68 6.24 -12.13
N MET A 102 -12.01 5.10 -11.84
CA MET A 102 -12.56 4.22 -10.82
C MET A 102 -12.91 5.25 -9.79
N LYS A 103 -14.18 5.50 -9.51
CA LYS A 103 -14.55 6.39 -8.42
C LYS A 103 -13.72 5.87 -7.30
N LYS A 104 -12.52 6.50 -7.11
CA LYS A 104 -11.59 6.12 -6.06
C LYS A 104 -12.50 6.09 -4.87
N SER A 105 -12.56 4.97 -4.17
CA SER A 105 -13.39 4.90 -2.98
C SER A 105 -13.10 6.17 -2.22
N PRO A 106 -14.09 6.99 -1.89
CA PRO A 106 -13.83 8.31 -1.34
C PRO A 106 -12.89 8.14 -0.18
N ILE A 107 -11.82 8.94 -0.15
CA ILE A 107 -10.85 8.86 0.94
C ILE A 107 -11.58 9.24 2.21
N THR A 108 -11.50 8.35 3.19
CA THR A 108 -12.07 8.55 4.52
C THR A 108 -10.94 8.54 5.54
N ILE A 109 -11.01 9.50 6.47
CA ILE A 109 -10.10 9.60 7.59
C ILE A 109 -10.92 9.53 8.86
N TYR A 110 -10.56 8.62 9.75
CA TYR A 110 -11.14 8.50 11.08
C TYR A 110 -10.12 8.97 12.11
N ALA A 111 -10.54 9.79 13.06
CA ALA A 111 -9.73 10.16 14.21
C ALA A 111 -10.10 9.25 15.38
N GLU A 112 -9.10 8.60 15.97
CA GLU A 112 -9.22 7.69 17.09
C GLU A 112 -8.38 8.21 18.25
N SER A 113 -8.97 8.29 19.43
CA SER A 113 -8.24 8.61 20.65
C SER A 113 -7.29 7.48 21.01
N THR A 114 -6.13 7.83 21.54
CA THR A 114 -5.13 6.87 22.00
C THR A 114 -5.02 6.89 23.52
N PRO A 115 -4.40 5.89 24.15
CA PRO A 115 -4.10 5.93 25.59
C PRO A 115 -3.19 7.10 26.00
N ASN A 116 -2.46 7.67 25.05
CA ASN A 116 -1.68 8.89 25.26
C ASN A 116 -2.55 10.12 24.98
N PRO A 117 -2.90 10.94 25.98
CA PRO A 117 -3.76 12.11 25.80
C PRO A 117 -3.14 13.19 24.89
N SER A 118 -1.82 13.18 24.72
CA SER A 118 -1.14 14.11 23.82
C SER A 118 -1.10 13.62 22.37
N ALA A 119 -1.56 12.40 22.07
CA ALA A 119 -1.53 11.81 20.75
C ALA A 119 -2.92 11.42 20.23
N MET A 120 -3.15 11.63 18.93
CA MET A 120 -4.36 11.24 18.21
C MET A 120 -3.97 10.44 16.98
N LYS A 121 -4.69 9.35 16.71
CA LYS A 121 -4.48 8.47 15.55
C LYS A 121 -5.49 8.80 14.45
N PHE A 122 -5.01 9.06 13.25
CA PHE A 122 -5.80 9.33 12.06
C PHE A 122 -5.68 8.16 11.08
N VAL A 123 -6.73 7.37 10.97
CA VAL A 123 -6.76 6.15 10.13
C VAL A 123 -7.34 6.46 8.77
N ALA A 124 -6.62 6.14 7.71
CA ALA A 124 -7.05 6.24 6.33
C ALA A 124 -7.57 4.89 5.81
N ASN A 125 -8.51 4.92 4.87
CA ASN A 125 -8.96 3.73 4.14
C ASN A 125 -8.05 3.35 2.96
N ILE A 126 -6.87 3.93 2.89
CA ILE A 126 -5.83 3.65 1.90
C ILE A 126 -4.49 3.45 2.60
N LYS A 127 -3.59 2.72 1.96
CA LYS A 127 -2.22 2.55 2.45
C LYS A 127 -1.42 3.84 2.24
N LEU A 128 -0.69 4.28 3.27
CA LEU A 128 0.11 5.50 3.28
C LEU A 128 1.60 5.21 3.09
N THR A 129 2.10 4.14 3.72
CA THR A 129 3.51 3.75 3.70
C THR A 129 3.69 2.24 3.81
N GLU A 130 4.88 1.77 3.43
CA GLU A 130 5.31 0.39 3.64
C GLU A 130 6.12 0.22 4.95
N GLN A 131 6.48 1.34 5.59
CA GLN A 131 7.39 1.35 6.74
C GLN A 131 6.83 2.25 7.84
N SER A 132 7.05 1.85 9.09
CA SER A 132 6.77 2.70 10.25
C SER A 132 7.87 3.74 10.40
N ILE A 133 7.51 5.02 10.40
CA ILE A 133 8.48 6.14 10.42
C ILE A 133 8.00 7.21 11.41
N SER A 134 8.89 7.59 12.34
CA SER A 134 8.69 8.70 13.27
C SER A 134 9.45 9.95 12.82
N PHE A 135 8.88 11.11 13.06
CA PHE A 135 9.45 12.42 12.79
C PHE A 135 9.22 13.32 14.00
N GLU A 136 10.30 13.76 14.63
CA GLU A 136 10.26 14.64 15.81
C GLU A 136 10.41 16.12 15.43
N SER A 137 10.79 16.41 14.19
CA SER A 137 11.00 17.77 13.71
C SER A 137 10.71 17.92 12.21
N ILE A 138 10.46 19.16 11.78
CA ILE A 138 10.30 19.50 10.37
C ILE A 138 11.57 19.22 9.55
N ASP A 139 12.75 19.30 10.18
CA ASP A 139 14.03 19.07 9.51
C ASP A 139 14.23 17.60 9.13
N GLU A 140 13.63 16.68 9.86
CA GLU A 140 13.62 15.25 9.51
C GLU A 140 12.68 14.94 8.34
N ALA A 141 11.69 15.80 8.12
CA ALA A 141 10.64 15.64 7.11
C ALA A 141 11.01 16.24 5.73
N ILE A 142 12.31 16.42 5.42
CA ILE A 142 12.77 17.05 4.16
C ILE A 142 12.20 16.33 2.93
N ASP A 143 12.20 15.01 2.93
CA ASP A 143 11.66 14.17 1.84
C ASP A 143 10.35 13.48 2.25
N ALA A 144 9.58 14.09 3.15
CA ALA A 144 8.26 13.64 3.58
C ALA A 144 7.24 14.80 3.50
N PRO A 145 6.76 15.14 2.28
CA PRO A 145 5.97 16.36 2.05
C PRO A 145 4.68 16.43 2.88
N LEU A 146 3.97 15.32 3.12
CA LEU A 146 2.81 15.29 3.99
C LEU A 146 3.19 15.66 5.43
N VAL A 147 4.24 15.04 5.95
CA VAL A 147 4.72 15.26 7.32
C VAL A 147 5.20 16.70 7.50
N LYS A 148 5.97 17.21 6.54
CA LYS A 148 6.39 18.60 6.52
C LYS A 148 5.22 19.58 6.54
N ALA A 149 4.15 19.26 5.81
CA ALA A 149 2.93 20.07 5.80
C ALA A 149 2.17 19.99 7.13
N LEU A 150 2.21 18.86 7.84
CA LEU A 150 1.64 18.71 9.17
C LEU A 150 2.42 19.52 10.22
N PHE A 151 3.74 19.58 10.13
CA PHE A 151 4.55 20.44 11.04
C PHE A 151 4.33 21.95 10.86
N ASN A 152 3.63 22.40 9.80
CA ASN A 152 3.21 23.80 9.70
C ASN A 152 2.09 24.16 10.69
N PHE A 153 1.43 23.19 11.28
CA PHE A 153 0.55 23.43 12.42
C PHE A 153 1.39 23.56 13.68
N SER A 154 1.40 24.73 14.29
CA SER A 154 2.28 25.06 15.42
C SER A 154 2.10 24.18 16.67
N PHE A 155 0.96 23.50 16.77
CA PHE A 155 0.68 22.57 17.86
C PHE A 155 1.21 21.16 17.60
N VAL A 156 1.68 20.81 16.39
CA VAL A 156 2.21 19.48 16.08
C VAL A 156 3.64 19.37 16.64
N ARG A 157 3.84 18.37 17.49
CA ARG A 157 5.13 18.05 18.12
C ARG A 157 5.85 16.91 17.41
N GLU A 158 5.12 15.83 17.10
CA GLU A 158 5.65 14.62 16.50
C GLU A 158 4.63 14.06 15.51
N VAL A 159 5.10 13.48 14.42
CA VAL A 159 4.27 12.79 13.43
C VAL A 159 4.84 11.39 13.22
N PHE A 160 4.00 10.39 13.39
CA PHE A 160 4.33 9.00 13.13
C PHE A 160 3.44 8.47 11.99
N LEU A 161 4.07 7.87 10.98
CA LEU A 161 3.40 7.21 9.87
C LEU A 161 3.57 5.70 9.98
N ASP A 162 2.47 4.99 9.77
CA ASP A 162 2.47 3.55 9.64
C ASP A 162 1.40 3.14 8.62
N GLU A 163 1.49 1.98 8.09
CA GLU A 163 0.73 1.36 7.03
C GLU A 163 -0.44 2.21 6.48
N ASN A 164 -1.48 2.44 7.26
CA ASN A 164 -2.69 3.18 6.87
C ASN A 164 -3.11 4.25 7.88
N TYR A 165 -2.23 4.63 8.81
CA TYR A 165 -2.57 5.66 9.80
C TYR A 165 -1.42 6.63 10.06
N ILE A 166 -1.79 7.78 10.61
CA ILE A 166 -0.90 8.83 11.06
C ILE A 166 -1.20 9.08 12.53
N SER A 167 -0.22 8.90 13.41
CA SER A 167 -0.33 9.38 14.79
C SER A 167 0.34 10.73 14.90
N ILE A 168 -0.39 11.71 15.43
CA ILE A 168 0.09 13.07 15.64
C ILE A 168 0.12 13.31 17.14
N SER A 169 1.29 13.69 17.66
CA SER A 169 1.44 14.18 19.03
C SER A 169 1.45 15.70 19.03
N LYS A 170 0.72 16.31 19.95
CA LYS A 170 0.63 17.77 20.09
C LYS A 170 1.47 18.29 21.24
N HIS A 171 1.83 19.55 21.18
CA HIS A 171 2.33 20.32 22.34
C HIS A 171 1.22 20.55 23.34
N ASP A 172 1.59 20.81 24.60
CA ASP A 172 0.64 21.19 25.63
C ASP A 172 0.00 22.55 25.31
N GLY A 173 -1.22 22.76 25.81
CA GLY A 173 -1.94 24.04 25.68
C GLY A 173 -2.93 24.14 24.53
N THR A 174 -3.14 23.07 23.76
CA THR A 174 -4.19 22.98 22.74
C THR A 174 -5.07 21.77 23.03
N GLU A 175 -6.38 21.90 22.88
CA GLU A 175 -7.31 20.77 23.09
C GLU A 175 -7.63 20.08 21.77
N TRP A 176 -7.79 18.73 21.80
CA TRP A 176 -8.07 17.95 20.58
C TRP A 176 -9.38 18.35 19.91
N GLU A 177 -10.38 18.71 20.70
CA GLU A 177 -11.70 19.12 20.22
C GLU A 177 -11.63 20.33 19.28
N GLU A 178 -10.64 21.20 19.45
CA GLU A 178 -10.44 22.40 18.65
C GLU A 178 -9.75 22.11 17.32
N ILE A 179 -8.87 21.08 17.26
CA ILE A 179 -7.95 20.87 16.11
C ILE A 179 -8.21 19.59 15.32
N VAL A 180 -8.91 18.61 15.89
CA VAL A 180 -9.08 17.28 15.25
C VAL A 180 -9.78 17.37 13.91
N MET A 181 -10.78 18.24 13.75
CA MET A 181 -11.54 18.38 12.51
C MET A 181 -10.69 19.04 11.41
N ASP A 182 -9.86 20.00 11.77
CA ASP A 182 -8.97 20.68 10.83
C ASP A 182 -7.89 19.73 10.34
N LEU A 183 -7.25 18.98 11.24
CA LEU A 183 -6.28 17.96 10.88
C LEU A 183 -6.88 16.87 9.99
N ARG A 184 -8.04 16.36 10.36
CA ARG A 184 -8.76 15.35 9.59
C ARG A 184 -9.09 15.85 8.17
N SER A 185 -9.60 17.08 8.06
CA SER A 185 -9.94 17.71 6.77
C SER A 185 -8.71 17.98 5.94
N PHE A 186 -7.63 18.43 6.58
CA PHE A 186 -6.33 18.65 5.92
C PHE A 186 -5.76 17.35 5.34
N ILE A 187 -5.64 16.30 6.17
CA ILE A 187 -5.11 14.99 5.76
C ILE A 187 -5.95 14.44 4.60
N LYS A 188 -7.29 14.46 4.73
CA LYS A 188 -8.21 14.00 3.69
C LYS A 188 -7.97 14.75 2.38
N SER A 189 -7.99 16.08 2.40
CA SER A 189 -7.76 16.91 1.22
C SER A 189 -6.38 16.68 0.60
N TYR A 190 -5.34 16.49 1.43
CA TYR A 190 -4.00 16.21 0.96
C TYR A 190 -3.94 14.92 0.15
N LEU A 191 -4.56 13.85 0.67
CA LEU A 191 -4.60 12.54 0.04
C LEU A 191 -5.51 12.50 -1.20
N GLU A 192 -6.65 13.20 -1.19
CA GLU A 192 -7.55 13.32 -2.35
C GLU A 192 -6.88 14.05 -3.53
N ASN A 193 -5.95 14.97 -3.26
CA ASN A 193 -5.16 15.65 -4.28
C ASN A 193 -3.95 14.84 -4.76
N GLU A 194 -3.81 13.58 -4.36
CA GLU A 194 -2.72 12.66 -4.78
C GLU A 194 -1.31 13.21 -4.58
N LYS A 195 -1.13 14.06 -3.59
CA LYS A 195 0.19 14.62 -3.27
C LYS A 195 1.10 13.55 -2.71
N ILE A 196 2.39 13.68 -2.97
CA ILE A 196 3.41 12.76 -2.49
C ILE A 196 3.42 12.74 -0.96
N ILE A 197 3.29 11.56 -0.37
CA ILE A 197 3.35 11.34 1.08
C ILE A 197 4.80 11.29 1.53
N LEU A 198 5.58 10.40 0.92
CA LEU A 198 7.00 10.16 1.17
C LEU A 198 7.76 10.21 -0.16
N GLY A 199 8.90 10.86 -0.18
CA GLY A 199 9.76 10.96 -1.34
C GLY A 199 10.63 9.73 -1.56
N SER A 200 11.49 9.80 -2.57
CA SER A 200 12.26 8.67 -3.07
C SER A 200 13.30 8.10 -2.09
N SER A 201 13.78 8.89 -1.12
CA SER A 201 14.73 8.42 -0.10
C SER A 201 14.13 7.35 0.81
N PHE A 202 12.82 7.40 1.06
CA PHE A 202 12.11 6.41 1.85
C PHE A 202 11.74 5.17 1.03
N LEU A 203 11.52 5.32 -0.29
CA LEU A 203 11.17 4.21 -1.17
C LEU A 203 12.35 3.27 -1.46
N LYS A 204 13.59 3.79 -1.39
CA LYS A 204 14.82 3.02 -1.66
C LYS A 204 15.42 2.32 -0.44
N GLY A 205 14.79 2.43 0.73
CA GLY A 205 15.29 1.81 1.96
C GLY A 205 16.62 2.39 2.48
N GLU A 206 17.06 3.55 1.96
CA GLU A 206 18.34 4.16 2.31
C GLU A 206 18.35 4.82 3.70
N LYS A 207 17.18 5.19 4.24
CA LYS A 207 17.03 5.54 5.66
C LYS A 207 16.49 4.32 6.42
N LYS A 208 17.36 3.35 6.69
CA LYS A 208 17.12 2.35 7.72
C LYS A 208 17.07 3.05 9.08
N ILE A 209 15.87 3.31 9.57
CA ILE A 209 15.69 3.51 11.00
C ILE A 209 15.93 2.13 11.62
N THR A 210 17.13 1.97 12.15
CA THR A 210 17.60 0.94 13.09
C THR A 210 16.73 -0.32 13.24
N SER A 211 16.53 -1.07 12.18
CA SER A 211 16.38 -2.51 12.32
C SER A 211 17.79 -3.09 12.33
N VAL A 212 18.21 -3.67 13.44
CA VAL A 212 19.45 -4.47 13.53
C VAL A 212 19.44 -5.43 12.34
N SER A 213 20.47 -5.38 11.49
CA SER A 213 20.56 -6.23 10.30
C SER A 213 20.41 -7.69 10.74
N SER A 214 19.47 -8.41 10.14
CA SER A 214 19.09 -9.79 10.50
C SER A 214 20.28 -10.77 10.50
N ASP A 215 21.35 -10.46 9.77
CA ASP A 215 22.53 -11.31 9.63
C ASP A 215 23.48 -11.30 10.84
N SER A 216 23.27 -10.42 11.82
CA SER A 216 24.09 -10.32 13.05
C SER A 216 23.37 -10.76 14.32
N LEU A 217 22.07 -11.09 14.25
CA LEU A 217 21.25 -11.41 15.40
C LEU A 217 21.48 -12.85 15.88
N ASN A 218 21.69 -13.00 17.19
CA ASN A 218 21.75 -14.33 17.79
C ASN A 218 20.34 -14.95 17.88
N LYS A 219 20.28 -16.26 18.12
CA LYS A 219 19.01 -17.02 18.17
C LYS A 219 18.01 -16.44 19.21
N THR A 220 18.48 -15.96 20.34
CA THR A 220 17.62 -15.39 21.40
C THR A 220 17.02 -14.05 20.96
N GLU A 221 17.79 -13.21 20.28
CA GLU A 221 17.30 -11.95 19.73
C GLU A 221 16.24 -12.17 18.67
N GLN A 222 16.42 -13.15 17.78
CA GLN A 222 15.43 -13.53 16.78
C GLN A 222 14.12 -14.00 17.42
N GLU A 223 14.21 -14.81 18.51
CA GLU A 223 13.04 -15.26 19.26
C GLU A 223 12.32 -14.08 19.95
N ILE A 224 13.07 -13.11 20.51
CA ILE A 224 12.51 -11.91 21.13
C ILE A 224 11.78 -11.08 20.09
N ILE A 225 12.39 -10.82 18.94
CA ILE A 225 11.77 -10.05 17.83
C ILE A 225 10.48 -10.73 17.37
N LYS A 226 10.51 -12.05 17.20
CA LYS A 226 9.32 -12.80 16.80
C LYS A 226 8.18 -12.64 17.80
N VAL A 227 8.45 -12.73 19.10
CA VAL A 227 7.44 -12.54 20.15
C VAL A 227 6.90 -11.10 20.14
N LEU A 228 7.79 -10.10 19.99
CA LEU A 228 7.36 -8.71 19.89
C LEU A 228 6.47 -8.49 18.67
N ASP A 229 6.83 -9.02 17.49
CA ASP A 229 6.07 -8.86 16.26
C ASP A 229 4.69 -9.55 16.30
N GLU A 230 4.63 -10.73 16.94
CA GLU A 230 3.42 -11.55 16.96
C GLU A 230 2.42 -11.14 18.06
N TYR A 231 2.92 -10.77 19.24
CA TYR A 231 2.08 -10.57 20.43
C TYR A 231 2.00 -9.12 20.92
N VAL A 232 3.01 -8.29 20.63
CA VAL A 232 3.08 -6.93 21.16
C VAL A 232 2.72 -5.88 20.11
N LYS A 233 3.34 -5.95 18.93
CA LYS A 233 3.10 -4.96 17.85
C LYS A 233 1.64 -4.76 17.48
N PRO A 234 0.79 -5.80 17.34
CA PRO A 234 -0.61 -5.59 16.98
C PRO A 234 -1.37 -4.73 18.00
N ALA A 235 -1.12 -4.96 19.30
CA ALA A 235 -1.75 -4.16 20.36
C ALA A 235 -1.25 -2.70 20.34
N VAL A 236 0.06 -2.51 20.19
CA VAL A 236 0.71 -1.20 20.12
C VAL A 236 0.25 -0.41 18.89
N ALA A 237 0.12 -1.07 17.74
CA ALA A 237 -0.40 -0.45 16.50
C ALA A 237 -1.89 -0.08 16.63
N SER A 238 -2.68 -0.88 17.35
CA SER A 238 -4.06 -0.52 17.68
C SER A 238 -4.13 0.80 18.43
N ASP A 239 -3.21 1.04 19.34
CA ASP A 239 -3.08 2.26 20.13
C ASP A 239 -2.36 3.42 19.39
N GLY A 240 -2.03 3.25 18.12
CA GLY A 240 -1.43 4.29 17.28
C GLY A 240 0.07 4.45 17.46
N GLY A 241 0.75 3.46 18.02
CA GLY A 241 2.20 3.44 18.19
C GLY A 241 2.88 2.29 17.46
N ASN A 242 4.17 2.16 17.69
CA ASN A 242 4.99 1.04 17.25
C ASN A 242 6.07 0.73 18.28
N ILE A 243 6.58 -0.49 18.23
CA ILE A 243 7.67 -0.97 19.05
C ILE A 243 8.74 -1.62 18.18
N ILE A 244 10.00 -1.25 18.41
CA ILE A 244 11.16 -1.79 17.70
C ILE A 244 12.11 -2.40 18.71
N PHE A 245 12.60 -3.61 18.42
CA PHE A 245 13.71 -4.19 19.18
C PHE A 245 14.99 -3.37 18.93
N ASP A 246 15.62 -2.92 20.02
CA ASP A 246 16.90 -2.20 19.96
C ASP A 246 18.08 -3.16 20.24
N SER A 247 18.11 -3.77 21.42
CA SER A 247 19.23 -4.61 21.84
C SER A 247 18.86 -5.61 22.94
N TYR A 248 19.71 -6.62 23.11
CA TYR A 248 19.58 -7.61 24.18
C TYR A 248 20.91 -7.82 24.91
N ASN A 249 20.89 -7.56 26.20
CA ASN A 249 22.02 -7.87 27.08
C ASN A 249 21.85 -9.27 27.70
N LYS A 250 22.63 -10.23 27.19
CA LYS A 250 22.56 -11.65 27.66
C LYS A 250 22.94 -11.84 29.12
N LYS A 251 23.86 -11.03 29.71
CA LYS A 251 24.31 -11.17 31.10
C LYS A 251 23.21 -10.74 32.06
N GLU A 252 22.54 -9.67 31.79
CA GLU A 252 21.49 -9.07 32.59
C GLU A 252 20.11 -9.62 32.20
N LYS A 253 20.01 -10.30 31.04
CA LYS A 253 18.76 -10.73 30.40
C LYS A 253 17.82 -9.53 30.20
N LEU A 254 18.39 -8.40 29.82
CA LEU A 254 17.70 -7.12 29.60
C LEU A 254 17.42 -6.93 28.11
N VAL A 255 16.16 -6.71 27.77
CA VAL A 255 15.73 -6.34 26.43
C VAL A 255 15.49 -4.84 26.39
N LYS A 256 16.10 -4.15 25.42
CA LYS A 256 15.79 -2.75 25.13
C LYS A 256 14.90 -2.67 23.92
N VAL A 257 13.87 -1.82 24.01
CA VAL A 257 12.92 -1.55 22.93
C VAL A 257 12.73 -0.05 22.75
N LEU A 258 12.53 0.37 21.49
CA LEU A 258 12.19 1.74 21.16
C LEU A 258 10.68 1.85 20.96
N LEU A 259 10.08 2.84 21.59
CA LEU A 259 8.66 3.17 21.46
C LEU A 259 8.49 4.35 20.52
N GLN A 260 7.56 4.24 19.56
CA GLN A 260 7.28 5.26 18.55
C GLN A 260 5.81 5.63 18.51
N GLY A 261 5.51 6.79 17.92
CA GLY A 261 4.14 7.28 17.75
C GLY A 261 3.44 7.53 19.08
N ALA A 262 2.18 7.13 19.22
CA ALA A 262 1.41 7.37 20.44
C ALA A 262 2.00 6.72 21.72
N CYS A 263 2.90 5.73 21.57
CA CYS A 263 3.58 5.11 22.70
C CYS A 263 4.77 5.93 23.21
N SER A 264 5.28 6.86 22.41
CA SER A 264 6.34 7.79 22.80
C SER A 264 5.80 8.87 23.73
N GLY A 265 6.59 9.24 24.74
CA GLY A 265 6.37 10.41 25.57
C GLY A 265 5.18 10.38 26.57
N CYS A 266 4.52 9.24 26.76
CA CYS A 266 3.45 9.13 27.76
C CYS A 266 3.96 8.46 29.06
N PRO A 267 4.10 9.18 30.17
CA PRO A 267 4.66 8.61 31.42
C PRO A 267 3.85 7.46 31.99
N SER A 268 2.52 7.52 31.89
CA SER A 268 1.62 6.49 32.44
C SER A 268 1.55 5.24 31.56
N SER A 269 1.59 5.41 30.23
CA SER A 269 1.55 4.30 29.28
C SER A 269 2.90 3.58 29.20
N THR A 270 4.03 4.29 29.29
CA THR A 270 5.38 3.71 29.22
C THR A 270 5.58 2.67 30.32
N PHE A 271 5.14 2.94 31.57
CA PHE A 271 5.27 1.98 32.67
C PHE A 271 4.37 0.76 32.47
N THR A 272 3.12 0.96 32.12
CA THR A 272 2.15 -0.12 31.90
C THR A 272 2.53 -0.98 30.69
N LEU A 273 2.91 -0.34 29.59
CA LEU A 273 3.34 -1.01 28.37
C LEU A 273 4.63 -1.81 28.61
N LYS A 274 5.63 -1.21 29.26
CA LYS A 274 6.87 -1.89 29.66
C LYS A 274 6.60 -3.16 30.44
N ASN A 275 5.76 -3.09 31.48
CA ASN A 275 5.43 -4.25 32.31
C ASN A 275 4.66 -5.31 31.52
N GLY A 276 3.75 -4.88 30.61
CA GLY A 276 3.03 -5.79 29.72
C GLY A 276 3.97 -6.54 28.79
N ILE A 277 4.91 -5.85 28.14
CA ILE A 277 5.93 -6.43 27.28
C ILE A 277 6.82 -7.39 28.06
N GLU A 278 7.27 -6.97 29.26
CA GLU A 278 8.11 -7.79 30.12
C GLU A 278 7.43 -9.11 30.52
N ASN A 279 6.15 -9.04 30.88
CA ASN A 279 5.37 -10.23 31.23
C ASN A 279 5.21 -11.18 30.04
N ILE A 280 4.86 -10.67 28.87
CA ILE A 280 4.74 -11.46 27.63
C ILE A 280 6.08 -12.13 27.30
N LEU A 281 7.18 -11.38 27.32
CA LEU A 281 8.50 -11.94 27.01
C LEU A 281 8.95 -12.98 28.04
N LYS A 282 8.66 -12.81 29.33
CA LYS A 282 8.96 -13.80 30.39
C LYS A 282 8.14 -15.07 30.22
N GLU A 283 6.89 -14.96 29.85
CA GLU A 283 5.99 -16.08 29.63
C GLU A 283 6.40 -16.90 28.41
N MET A 284 6.64 -16.20 27.29
CA MET A 284 6.96 -16.85 26.01
C MET A 284 8.41 -17.34 25.92
N LEU A 285 9.34 -16.70 26.65
CA LEU A 285 10.77 -16.99 26.63
C LEU A 285 11.31 -17.24 28.06
N PRO A 286 10.84 -18.28 28.75
CA PRO A 286 11.17 -18.51 30.15
C PRO A 286 12.69 -18.64 30.37
N GLY A 287 13.20 -17.87 31.33
CA GLY A 287 14.61 -17.84 31.70
C GLY A 287 15.54 -17.07 30.75
N LYS A 288 15.04 -16.55 29.63
CA LYS A 288 15.83 -15.73 28.67
C LYS A 288 15.71 -14.23 28.90
N VAL A 289 14.58 -13.75 29.41
CA VAL A 289 14.32 -12.34 29.68
C VAL A 289 13.98 -12.13 31.15
N ASN A 290 14.62 -11.14 31.78
CA ASN A 290 14.34 -10.74 33.15
C ASN A 290 13.77 -9.34 33.26
N LEU A 291 14.22 -8.42 32.36
CA LEU A 291 13.87 -7.03 32.44
C LEU A 291 13.67 -6.47 31.01
N VAL A 292 12.74 -5.53 30.88
CA VAL A 292 12.57 -4.74 29.67
C VAL A 292 12.84 -3.26 29.99
N GLU A 293 13.60 -2.61 29.15
CA GLU A 293 13.81 -1.17 29.15
C GLU A 293 13.16 -0.58 27.89
N ALA A 294 12.21 0.30 28.09
CA ALA A 294 11.52 1.00 27.00
C ALA A 294 12.07 2.43 26.91
N VAL A 295 12.53 2.81 25.73
CA VAL A 295 13.09 4.11 25.42
C VAL A 295 12.22 4.77 24.35
N ASN A 296 12.01 6.07 24.43
CA ASN A 296 11.36 6.83 23.34
C ASN A 296 12.34 6.89 22.17
N GLY A 297 11.86 6.61 20.97
CA GLY A 297 12.63 6.60 19.73
C GLY A 297 12.02 7.48 18.67
#